data_06cd4e8ae28526039c9856dcc55023e8
#
_entry.id   06cd4e8ae28526039c9856dcc55023e8
#
_cell.length_a   1.000
_cell.length_b   1.000
_cell.length_c   1.000
_cell.angle_alpha   90.00
_cell.angle_beta   90.00
_cell.angle_gamma   90.00
#
_symmetry.space_group_name_H-M   'P 1'
#
loop_
_entity.id
_entity.type
_entity.pdbx_description
1 polymer ?
#
loop_
_entity_poly.entity_id
_entity_poly.type
_entity_poly.pdbx_seq_one_letter_code
_entity_poly.pdbx_strand_id
1 'polypeptide(L)'
;MQIFFNSILRFVFLFFASCFVSPLIAENVSVVNWNLQTFFDGNTDGCEYSQFKKNDNWNSTAYTARLTRLCDAIQDMNADIFVFEEIENEGVLYDISNQLAGNIWGTKKNLCHGCFKKNEGDAIGCGVLSRFPIEKVTVHNLYVQTENLMQPSMRPIMEVTLNLNNSSKLVLLINHWKSKSSGAEESEVWRNWQETVLCQRFLNNKGRHTLACGDFNRDIYEFEFSEICDFNEEKKTNLNLRNSFTKESFSVFSPWIKETGSMVTPGSYYYKNNWERIDHFFASPEIQISYFSPVTDGPWSDGELYIPVRYKIYNGSGYSDHLPIICKISF
;
A
#
# COMPACT_ATOMS: atom_id res chain seq x y z
N MET A 1 57.70 14.37 72.55
CA MET A 1 57.95 14.13 71.15
C MET A 1 56.73 13.29 70.64
N GLN A 2 55.73 13.98 70.13
CA GLN A 2 54.44 13.36 69.69
C GLN A 2 54.43 13.28 68.18
N ILE A 3 54.23 12.09 67.65
CA ILE A 3 54.17 11.83 66.20
C ILE A 3 52.69 11.71 65.86
N PHE A 4 52.17 12.64 65.04
CA PHE A 4 50.83 12.58 64.49
C PHE A 4 50.86 11.72 63.22
N PHE A 5 50.03 10.66 63.19
CA PHE A 5 49.68 9.90 61.99
C PHE A 5 48.47 10.52 61.36
N ASN A 6 48.64 11.08 60.14
CA ASN A 6 47.54 11.51 59.29
C ASN A 6 47.06 10.33 58.41
N SER A 7 45.89 9.79 58.71
CA SER A 7 45.17 8.81 57.83
C SER A 7 44.38 9.54 56.76
N ILE A 8 44.85 9.45 55.50
CA ILE A 8 44.11 9.94 54.32
C ILE A 8 43.12 8.86 53.93
N LEU A 9 41.83 9.08 54.19
CA LEU A 9 40.72 8.25 53.73
C LEU A 9 40.42 8.61 52.27
N ARG A 10 40.77 7.75 51.29
CA ARG A 10 40.41 7.89 49.89
C ARG A 10 39.02 7.32 49.69
N PHE A 11 38.05 8.20 49.46
CA PHE A 11 36.71 7.82 48.96
C PHE A 11 36.80 7.51 47.48
N VAL A 12 36.60 6.24 47.08
CA VAL A 12 36.40 5.82 45.69
C VAL A 12 34.92 5.96 45.39
N PHE A 13 34.55 6.98 44.60
CA PHE A 13 33.23 7.10 44.03
C PHE A 13 33.11 6.16 42.82
N LEU A 14 32.39 5.04 42.98
CA LEU A 14 31.95 4.20 41.87
C LEU A 14 30.76 4.88 41.21
N PHE A 15 30.98 5.52 40.04
CA PHE A 15 29.89 5.96 39.17
C PHE A 15 29.30 4.71 38.50
N PHE A 16 28.13 4.26 39.00
CA PHE A 16 27.25 3.37 38.24
C PHE A 16 26.60 4.21 37.11
N ALA A 17 27.18 4.17 35.92
CA ALA A 17 26.49 4.59 34.72
C ALA A 17 25.37 3.58 34.46
N SER A 18 24.17 3.88 34.95
CA SER A 18 22.96 3.20 34.53
C SER A 18 22.72 3.55 33.06
N CYS A 19 23.13 2.66 32.15
CA CYS A 19 22.62 2.69 30.77
C CYS A 19 21.11 2.53 30.84
N PHE A 20 20.40 3.64 30.80
CA PHE A 20 18.99 3.64 30.44
C PHE A 20 18.91 3.15 29.00
N VAL A 21 18.72 1.85 28.79
CA VAL A 21 18.21 1.32 27.55
C VAL A 21 16.77 1.84 27.47
N SER A 22 16.59 2.97 26.80
CA SER A 22 15.24 3.39 26.41
C SER A 22 14.64 2.22 25.64
N PRO A 23 13.44 1.73 25.99
CA PRO A 23 12.79 0.72 25.18
C PRO A 23 12.70 1.30 23.77
N LEU A 24 13.18 0.57 22.77
CA LEU A 24 12.91 0.89 21.38
C LEU A 24 11.39 0.86 21.24
N ILE A 25 10.77 2.04 21.23
CA ILE A 25 9.35 2.13 20.91
C ILE A 25 9.27 1.76 19.43
N ALA A 26 8.69 0.59 19.15
CA ALA A 26 8.39 0.17 17.79
C ALA A 26 7.66 1.31 17.08
N GLU A 27 8.21 1.77 15.96
CA GLU A 27 7.59 2.84 15.20
C GLU A 27 6.32 2.29 14.56
N ASN A 28 5.16 2.83 14.94
CA ASN A 28 3.89 2.48 14.32
C ASN A 28 3.71 3.32 13.05
N VAL A 29 3.64 2.66 11.92
CA VAL A 29 3.44 3.28 10.60
C VAL A 29 2.08 2.88 10.06
N SER A 30 1.27 3.86 9.67
CA SER A 30 -0.03 3.63 9.02
C SER A 30 0.11 3.75 7.51
N VAL A 31 -0.40 2.75 6.78
CA VAL A 31 -0.40 2.68 5.32
C VAL A 31 -1.83 2.54 4.83
N VAL A 32 -2.24 3.40 3.92
CA VAL A 32 -3.51 3.30 3.18
C VAL A 32 -3.20 2.89 1.75
N ASN A 33 -3.97 1.95 1.23
CA ASN A 33 -4.01 1.60 -0.19
C ASN A 33 -5.40 1.92 -0.75
N TRP A 34 -5.46 2.60 -1.90
CA TRP A 34 -6.72 2.96 -2.52
C TRP A 34 -6.62 3.02 -4.05
N ASN A 35 -7.32 2.14 -4.73
CA ASN A 35 -7.58 2.30 -6.15
C ASN A 35 -8.57 3.46 -6.34
N LEU A 36 -8.19 4.48 -7.12
CA LEU A 36 -8.94 5.74 -7.26
C LEU A 36 -9.88 5.76 -8.46
N GLN A 37 -10.12 4.63 -9.10
CA GLN A 37 -11.02 4.52 -10.26
C GLN A 37 -10.73 5.58 -11.32
N THR A 38 -9.69 5.38 -12.14
CA THR A 38 -9.35 6.25 -13.28
C THR A 38 -9.25 7.74 -12.91
N PHE A 39 -8.31 8.06 -12.03
CA PHE A 39 -8.10 9.44 -11.57
C PHE A 39 -7.23 10.20 -12.59
N PHE A 40 -7.85 10.72 -13.64
CA PHE A 40 -7.23 11.57 -14.64
C PHE A 40 -7.14 13.02 -14.17
N ASP A 41 -6.16 13.77 -14.70
CA ASP A 41 -6.08 15.22 -14.48
C ASP A 41 -7.08 15.96 -15.40
N GLY A 42 -7.12 17.27 -15.31
CA GLY A 42 -8.06 18.09 -16.10
C GLY A 42 -7.59 18.41 -17.52
N ASN A 43 -6.46 17.86 -17.96
CA ASN A 43 -5.89 18.07 -19.29
C ASN A 43 -6.03 16.78 -20.09
N THR A 44 -6.05 16.91 -21.43
CA THR A 44 -6.14 15.75 -22.31
C THR A 44 -4.80 15.58 -23.02
N ASP A 45 -4.06 14.52 -22.68
CA ASP A 45 -2.78 14.16 -23.31
C ASP A 45 -2.95 13.09 -24.42
N GLY A 46 -4.15 12.51 -24.52
CA GLY A 46 -4.50 11.51 -25.52
C GLY A 46 -4.38 10.06 -25.03
N CYS A 47 -3.85 9.82 -23.84
CA CYS A 47 -3.72 8.50 -23.24
C CYS A 47 -4.96 8.07 -22.46
N GLU A 48 -5.84 9.00 -22.09
CA GLU A 48 -7.03 8.77 -21.28
C GLU A 48 -8.02 7.82 -21.95
N TYR A 49 -8.84 7.17 -21.17
CA TYR A 49 -9.91 6.33 -21.69
C TYR A 49 -10.95 7.13 -22.47
N SER A 50 -11.54 6.50 -23.49
CA SER A 50 -12.49 7.15 -24.41
C SER A 50 -13.66 7.84 -23.73
N GLN A 51 -14.11 7.35 -22.58
CA GLN A 51 -15.16 7.94 -21.77
C GLN A 51 -14.79 9.30 -21.16
N PHE A 52 -13.50 9.57 -20.95
CA PHE A 52 -13.00 10.87 -20.48
C PHE A 52 -12.80 11.81 -21.69
N LYS A 53 -12.11 11.36 -22.73
CA LYS A 53 -11.86 12.16 -23.95
C LYS A 53 -13.09 12.67 -24.66
N LYS A 54 -14.22 11.96 -24.55
CA LYS A 54 -15.47 12.30 -25.22
C LYS A 54 -16.51 12.94 -24.30
N ASN A 55 -16.14 13.29 -23.07
CA ASN A 55 -17.07 13.81 -22.09
C ASN A 55 -16.81 15.28 -21.79
N ASP A 56 -17.70 16.16 -22.26
CA ASP A 56 -17.60 17.60 -22.06
C ASP A 56 -17.68 18.00 -20.55
N ASN A 57 -18.16 17.11 -19.69
CA ASN A 57 -18.19 17.33 -18.25
C ASN A 57 -16.84 17.05 -17.58
N TRP A 58 -15.86 16.43 -18.28
CA TRP A 58 -14.52 16.25 -17.78
C TRP A 58 -13.63 17.42 -18.22
N ASN A 59 -13.20 18.22 -17.28
CA ASN A 59 -12.40 19.41 -17.48
C ASN A 59 -11.66 19.78 -16.17
N SER A 60 -10.85 20.83 -16.20
CA SER A 60 -10.09 21.29 -15.03
C SER A 60 -10.95 21.59 -13.79
N THR A 61 -12.18 22.07 -13.97
CA THR A 61 -13.11 22.32 -12.85
C THR A 61 -13.57 21.01 -12.21
N ALA A 62 -13.94 20.02 -13.01
CA ALA A 62 -14.32 18.69 -12.54
C ALA A 62 -13.16 17.98 -11.84
N TYR A 63 -11.96 18.08 -12.43
CA TYR A 63 -10.74 17.59 -11.81
C TYR A 63 -10.48 18.24 -10.45
N THR A 64 -10.49 19.57 -10.37
CA THR A 64 -10.26 20.30 -9.12
C THR A 64 -11.27 19.90 -8.03
N ALA A 65 -12.54 19.75 -8.39
CA ALA A 65 -13.57 19.31 -7.45
C ALA A 65 -13.33 17.86 -6.96
N ARG A 66 -12.88 16.96 -7.84
CA ARG A 66 -12.52 15.59 -7.48
C ARG A 66 -11.27 15.52 -6.61
N LEU A 67 -10.25 16.33 -6.95
CA LEU A 67 -9.01 16.45 -6.19
C LEU A 67 -9.28 16.96 -4.77
N THR A 68 -10.11 17.99 -4.62
CA THR A 68 -10.48 18.52 -3.29
C THR A 68 -11.12 17.46 -2.42
N ARG A 69 -12.10 16.72 -2.92
CA ARG A 69 -12.72 15.61 -2.17
C ARG A 69 -11.73 14.52 -1.79
N LEU A 70 -10.80 14.19 -2.69
CA LEU A 70 -9.74 13.22 -2.37
C LEU A 70 -8.83 13.73 -1.27
N CYS A 71 -8.41 14.99 -1.31
CA CYS A 71 -7.58 15.61 -0.27
C CYS A 71 -8.29 15.63 1.09
N ASP A 72 -9.59 15.93 1.12
CA ASP A 72 -10.39 15.88 2.35
C ASP A 72 -10.40 14.44 2.92
N ALA A 73 -10.62 13.42 2.08
CA ALA A 73 -10.59 12.03 2.49
C ALA A 73 -9.20 11.59 3.01
N ILE A 74 -8.10 12.04 2.37
CA ILE A 74 -6.73 11.78 2.84
C ILE A 74 -6.49 12.40 4.23
N GLN A 75 -6.99 13.61 4.45
CA GLN A 75 -6.89 14.28 5.75
C GLN A 75 -7.66 13.54 6.85
N ASP A 76 -8.86 13.07 6.54
CA ASP A 76 -9.70 12.31 7.48
C ASP A 76 -9.04 10.99 7.87
N MET A 77 -8.49 10.25 6.90
CA MET A 77 -7.77 8.99 7.15
C MET A 77 -6.44 9.20 7.89
N ASN A 78 -5.77 10.33 7.71
CA ASN A 78 -4.56 10.77 8.43
C ASN A 78 -3.48 9.69 8.56
N ALA A 79 -3.19 8.96 7.48
CA ALA A 79 -2.15 7.94 7.43
C ALA A 79 -0.76 8.52 7.14
N ASP A 80 0.30 7.74 7.41
CA ASP A 80 1.70 8.12 7.16
C ASP A 80 2.11 7.94 5.71
N ILE A 81 1.49 6.96 5.05
CA ILE A 81 1.77 6.57 3.67
C ILE A 81 0.45 6.30 2.98
N PHE A 82 0.30 6.83 1.76
CA PHE A 82 -0.80 6.54 0.85
C PHE A 82 -0.25 5.92 -0.43
N VAL A 83 -0.83 4.80 -0.83
CA VAL A 83 -0.58 4.13 -2.09
C VAL A 83 -1.85 4.25 -2.93
N PHE A 84 -1.68 4.66 -4.17
CA PHE A 84 -2.78 4.87 -5.09
C PHE A 84 -2.58 4.06 -6.37
N GLU A 85 -3.63 3.40 -6.81
CA GLU A 85 -3.74 2.84 -8.14
C GLU A 85 -4.68 3.70 -8.99
N GLU A 86 -4.58 3.52 -10.31
CA GLU A 86 -5.39 4.20 -11.32
C GLU A 86 -5.25 5.73 -11.33
N ILE A 87 -4.09 6.27 -10.98
CA ILE A 87 -3.77 7.67 -11.21
C ILE A 87 -3.06 7.86 -12.56
N GLU A 88 -3.29 9.00 -13.19
CA GLU A 88 -2.82 9.25 -14.56
C GLU A 88 -1.32 9.49 -14.65
N ASN A 89 -0.80 10.37 -13.79
CA ASN A 89 0.57 10.86 -13.91
C ASN A 89 1.11 11.39 -12.57
N GLU A 90 2.40 11.76 -12.56
CA GLU A 90 3.06 12.32 -11.39
C GLU A 90 2.49 13.69 -10.98
N GLY A 91 1.95 14.45 -11.94
CA GLY A 91 1.31 15.74 -11.69
C GLY A 91 0.14 15.64 -10.73
N VAL A 92 -0.65 14.57 -10.81
CA VAL A 92 -1.75 14.31 -9.86
C VAL A 92 -1.23 14.17 -8.42
N LEU A 93 -0.11 13.45 -8.21
CA LEU A 93 0.50 13.34 -6.86
C LEU A 93 1.02 14.70 -6.37
N TYR A 94 1.61 15.48 -7.26
CA TYR A 94 2.08 16.83 -6.93
C TYR A 94 0.92 17.74 -6.51
N ASP A 95 -0.20 17.70 -7.23
CA ASP A 95 -1.38 18.49 -6.92
C ASP A 95 -1.99 18.08 -5.57
N ILE A 96 -2.08 16.77 -5.29
CA ILE A 96 -2.53 16.27 -3.98
C ILE A 96 -1.61 16.81 -2.87
N SER A 97 -0.28 16.66 -3.02
CA SER A 97 0.69 17.09 -2.02
C SER A 97 0.60 18.62 -1.78
N ASN A 98 0.50 19.42 -2.84
CA ASN A 98 0.37 20.88 -2.74
C ASN A 98 -0.92 21.31 -2.05
N GLN A 99 -2.04 20.68 -2.40
CA GLN A 99 -3.32 21.02 -1.80
C GLN A 99 -3.34 20.67 -0.30
N LEU A 100 -2.76 19.53 0.07
CA LEU A 100 -2.60 19.11 1.47
C LEU A 100 -1.70 20.09 2.25
N ALA A 101 -0.59 20.55 1.66
CA ALA A 101 0.33 21.51 2.26
C ALA A 101 -0.29 22.92 2.42
N GLY A 102 -1.17 23.32 1.51
CA GLY A 102 -1.89 24.60 1.53
C GLY A 102 -2.98 24.68 2.60
N ASN A 103 -3.46 23.54 3.09
CA ASN A 103 -4.46 23.47 4.14
C ASN A 103 -3.84 23.68 5.53
N ILE A 104 -3.65 24.92 5.93
CA ILE A 104 -3.00 25.36 7.19
C ILE A 104 -3.62 24.73 8.45
N TRP A 105 -4.83 24.17 8.34
CA TRP A 105 -5.63 23.71 9.48
C TRP A 105 -5.73 22.18 9.64
N GLY A 106 -5.14 21.36 8.76
CA GLY A 106 -5.57 19.96 8.70
C GLY A 106 -4.54 18.86 8.69
N THR A 107 -3.42 18.97 8.03
CA THR A 107 -2.50 17.82 7.91
C THR A 107 -1.59 17.70 9.13
N LYS A 108 -1.93 16.74 10.01
CA LYS A 108 -1.03 16.35 11.11
C LYS A 108 0.25 15.69 10.57
N LYS A 109 0.25 15.21 9.31
CA LYS A 109 1.35 14.50 8.67
C LYS A 109 1.69 15.14 7.33
N ASN A 110 2.92 15.56 7.18
CA ASN A 110 3.42 16.17 5.95
C ASN A 110 3.73 15.09 4.89
N LEU A 111 2.85 14.91 3.92
CA LEU A 111 3.01 13.97 2.80
C LEU A 111 3.78 14.65 1.65
N CYS A 112 5.07 14.90 1.86
CA CYS A 112 5.90 15.68 0.93
C CYS A 112 6.83 14.85 0.04
N HIS A 113 6.86 13.52 0.22
CA HIS A 113 7.65 12.62 -0.61
C HIS A 113 6.72 11.79 -1.49
N GLY A 114 6.91 11.84 -2.79
CA GLY A 114 6.07 11.11 -3.74
C GLY A 114 6.89 10.42 -4.83
N CYS A 115 6.34 9.36 -5.39
CA CYS A 115 6.83 8.75 -6.62
C CYS A 115 5.67 8.12 -7.39
N PHE A 116 5.81 8.07 -8.71
CA PHE A 116 4.83 7.54 -9.64
C PHE A 116 5.49 6.67 -10.69
N LYS A 117 4.81 5.60 -11.13
CA LYS A 117 5.23 4.81 -12.29
C LYS A 117 4.03 4.26 -13.06
N LYS A 118 4.13 4.34 -14.39
CA LYS A 118 3.31 3.62 -15.37
C LYS A 118 4.21 3.20 -16.56
N ASN A 119 3.75 2.28 -17.38
CA ASN A 119 4.44 2.04 -18.66
C ASN A 119 4.16 3.19 -19.64
N GLU A 120 5.03 3.32 -20.62
CA GLU A 120 4.82 4.25 -21.73
C GLU A 120 3.54 3.87 -22.49
N GLY A 121 2.68 4.85 -22.75
CA GLY A 121 1.40 4.65 -23.42
C GLY A 121 0.26 4.11 -22.57
N ASP A 122 0.51 3.67 -21.34
CA ASP A 122 -0.58 3.32 -20.43
C ASP A 122 -1.33 4.57 -19.95
N ALA A 123 -2.66 4.45 -19.79
CA ALA A 123 -3.49 5.57 -19.34
C ALA A 123 -3.29 5.87 -17.84
N ILE A 124 -3.02 4.85 -17.04
CA ILE A 124 -2.99 4.92 -15.59
C ILE A 124 -1.78 4.17 -15.02
N GLY A 125 -1.33 4.57 -13.83
CA GLY A 125 -0.24 3.95 -13.10
C GLY A 125 -0.51 3.89 -11.60
N CYS A 126 0.58 3.63 -10.86
CA CYS A 126 0.58 3.61 -9.40
C CYS A 126 1.43 4.75 -8.84
N GLY A 127 1.01 5.27 -7.69
CA GLY A 127 1.74 6.32 -7.00
C GLY A 127 1.78 6.14 -5.49
N VAL A 128 2.75 6.79 -4.88
CA VAL A 128 2.94 6.83 -3.43
C VAL A 128 3.06 8.26 -2.97
N LEU A 129 2.39 8.60 -1.88
CA LEU A 129 2.69 9.78 -1.07
C LEU A 129 3.08 9.34 0.34
N SER A 130 4.16 9.90 0.87
CA SER A 130 4.72 9.49 2.16
C SER A 130 5.21 10.70 2.96
N ARG A 131 5.08 10.64 4.28
CA ARG A 131 5.80 11.54 5.19
C ARG A 131 7.27 11.18 5.34
N PHE A 132 7.63 9.96 4.93
CA PHE A 132 9.00 9.46 5.03
C PHE A 132 9.75 9.64 3.71
N PRO A 133 11.06 9.96 3.76
CA PRO A 133 11.87 10.09 2.57
C PRO A 133 11.92 8.79 1.75
N ILE A 134 11.78 8.93 0.43
CA ILE A 134 11.98 7.85 -0.52
C ILE A 134 13.48 7.74 -0.82
N GLU A 135 14.09 6.61 -0.50
CA GLU A 135 15.50 6.35 -0.78
C GLU A 135 15.72 5.78 -2.17
N LYS A 136 14.83 4.88 -2.60
CA LYS A 136 14.98 4.16 -3.87
C LYS A 136 13.63 3.77 -4.44
N VAL A 137 13.52 3.88 -5.77
CA VAL A 137 12.40 3.34 -6.55
C VAL A 137 12.96 2.40 -7.61
N THR A 138 12.44 1.19 -7.68
CA THR A 138 12.80 0.19 -8.70
C THR A 138 11.52 -0.34 -9.33
N VAL A 139 11.54 -0.52 -10.66
CA VAL A 139 10.39 -1.01 -11.42
C VAL A 139 10.69 -2.44 -11.90
N HIS A 140 9.78 -3.36 -11.62
CA HIS A 140 9.87 -4.76 -12.01
C HIS A 140 8.83 -5.05 -13.07
N ASN A 141 9.26 -5.01 -14.33
CA ASN A 141 8.41 -5.34 -15.46
C ASN A 141 8.23 -6.86 -15.57
N LEU A 142 7.06 -7.25 -16.04
CA LEU A 142 6.79 -8.63 -16.43
C LEU A 142 6.92 -8.75 -17.95
N TYR A 143 7.86 -9.58 -18.39
CA TYR A 143 8.01 -9.96 -19.79
C TYR A 143 7.91 -11.49 -19.90
N VAL A 144 6.80 -11.96 -20.44
CA VAL A 144 6.55 -13.37 -20.65
C VAL A 144 6.42 -13.63 -22.14
N GLN A 145 7.26 -14.52 -22.65
CA GLN A 145 7.14 -15.02 -24.01
C GLN A 145 6.58 -16.46 -23.93
N THR A 146 5.40 -16.66 -24.47
CA THR A 146 4.78 -17.96 -24.61
C THR A 146 4.56 -18.29 -26.08
N GLU A 147 4.50 -19.57 -26.43
CA GLU A 147 4.29 -20.01 -27.83
C GLU A 147 2.91 -19.62 -28.36
N ASN A 148 1.91 -19.51 -27.49
CA ASN A 148 0.50 -19.44 -27.87
C ASN A 148 -0.25 -18.22 -27.35
N LEU A 149 0.35 -17.40 -26.48
CA LEU A 149 -0.32 -16.26 -25.86
C LEU A 149 0.52 -14.99 -26.04
N MET A 150 -0.11 -13.96 -26.62
CA MET A 150 0.48 -12.62 -26.65
C MET A 150 0.25 -11.93 -25.30
N GLN A 151 1.33 -11.51 -24.66
CA GLN A 151 1.23 -10.77 -23.41
C GLN A 151 0.52 -9.43 -23.64
N PRO A 152 -0.55 -9.12 -22.92
CA PRO A 152 -1.14 -7.79 -22.92
C PRO A 152 -0.23 -6.78 -22.22
N SER A 153 -0.55 -5.48 -22.29
CA SER A 153 0.12 -4.50 -21.43
C SER A 153 -0.10 -4.91 -19.95
N MET A 154 1.02 -5.06 -19.24
CA MET A 154 1.05 -5.48 -17.83
C MET A 154 1.69 -4.38 -17.02
N ARG A 155 0.98 -3.91 -15.99
CA ARG A 155 1.53 -2.92 -15.07
C ARG A 155 2.68 -3.52 -14.29
N PRO A 156 3.79 -2.78 -14.11
CA PRO A 156 4.94 -3.28 -13.35
C PRO A 156 4.64 -3.31 -11.84
N ILE A 157 5.39 -4.11 -11.09
CA ILE A 157 5.49 -3.94 -9.64
C ILE A 157 6.47 -2.80 -9.37
N MET A 158 6.03 -1.79 -8.61
CA MET A 158 6.90 -0.70 -8.17
C MET A 158 7.41 -1.01 -6.76
N GLU A 159 8.74 -1.18 -6.62
CA GLU A 159 9.41 -1.38 -5.34
C GLU A 159 9.97 -0.07 -4.83
N VAL A 160 9.48 0.39 -3.69
CA VAL A 160 9.85 1.66 -3.06
C VAL A 160 10.48 1.38 -1.72
N THR A 161 11.72 1.88 -1.50
CA THR A 161 12.36 1.83 -0.19
C THR A 161 12.19 3.18 0.50
N LEU A 162 11.58 3.17 1.68
CA LEU A 162 11.37 4.33 2.54
C LEU A 162 12.34 4.30 3.72
N ASN A 163 12.90 5.46 4.07
CA ASN A 163 13.66 5.67 5.30
C ASN A 163 12.69 6.12 6.39
N LEU A 164 12.38 5.26 7.35
CA LEU A 164 11.48 5.61 8.45
C LEU A 164 12.21 6.40 9.52
N ASN A 165 13.46 6.00 9.81
CA ASN A 165 14.40 6.69 10.69
C ASN A 165 15.83 6.25 10.34
N ASN A 166 16.83 6.68 11.11
CA ASN A 166 18.24 6.41 10.83
C ASN A 166 18.63 4.91 10.79
N SER A 167 17.77 4.02 11.29
CA SER A 167 18.07 2.57 11.39
C SER A 167 17.02 1.68 10.75
N SER A 168 15.81 2.19 10.45
CA SER A 168 14.69 1.38 9.99
C SER A 168 14.25 1.78 8.58
N LYS A 169 14.14 0.78 7.70
CA LYS A 169 13.67 0.95 6.33
C LYS A 169 12.46 0.05 6.08
N LEU A 170 11.50 0.55 5.30
CA LEU A 170 10.37 -0.20 4.81
C LEU A 170 10.49 -0.35 3.29
N VAL A 171 10.31 -1.57 2.80
CA VAL A 171 10.18 -1.86 1.37
C VAL A 171 8.70 -2.03 1.07
N LEU A 172 8.17 -1.17 0.21
CA LEU A 172 6.82 -1.31 -0.34
C LEU A 172 6.90 -1.96 -1.72
N LEU A 173 6.10 -3.00 -1.94
CA LEU A 173 5.90 -3.62 -3.24
C LEU A 173 4.48 -3.27 -3.72
N ILE A 174 4.38 -2.29 -4.61
CA ILE A 174 3.10 -1.74 -5.04
C ILE A 174 2.65 -2.46 -6.31
N ASN A 175 1.42 -2.93 -6.29
CA ASN A 175 0.83 -3.82 -7.28
C ASN A 175 -0.45 -3.23 -7.85
N HIS A 176 -0.63 -3.37 -9.17
CA HIS A 176 -1.94 -3.25 -9.81
C HIS A 176 -2.01 -4.33 -10.91
N TRP A 177 -2.57 -5.48 -10.55
CA TRP A 177 -2.54 -6.65 -11.42
C TRP A 177 -3.55 -6.57 -12.57
N LYS A 178 -3.45 -7.54 -13.47
CA LYS A 178 -4.33 -7.63 -14.64
C LYS A 178 -5.78 -7.77 -14.23
N SER A 179 -6.60 -6.82 -14.70
CA SER A 179 -8.04 -6.81 -14.44
C SER A 179 -8.76 -8.03 -15.04
N LYS A 180 -9.83 -8.47 -14.38
CA LYS A 180 -10.76 -9.51 -14.83
C LYS A 180 -11.67 -9.05 -15.98
N SER A 181 -11.63 -7.79 -16.40
CA SER A 181 -12.52 -7.18 -17.41
C SER A 181 -12.43 -7.82 -18.81
N SER A 182 -11.29 -8.44 -19.15
CA SER A 182 -11.08 -9.19 -20.41
C SER A 182 -11.42 -10.67 -20.33
N GLY A 183 -12.17 -11.10 -19.29
CA GLY A 183 -12.42 -12.49 -18.96
C GLY A 183 -11.61 -12.93 -17.74
N ALA A 184 -12.30 -13.52 -16.75
CA ALA A 184 -11.63 -13.90 -15.50
C ALA A 184 -10.62 -15.04 -15.73
N GLU A 185 -11.01 -16.06 -16.50
CA GLU A 185 -10.19 -17.23 -16.81
C GLU A 185 -9.01 -16.87 -17.73
N GLU A 186 -9.25 -16.12 -18.82
CA GLU A 186 -8.21 -15.72 -19.76
C GLU A 186 -7.18 -14.82 -19.13
N SER A 187 -7.56 -14.01 -18.15
CA SER A 187 -6.65 -13.10 -17.44
C SER A 187 -5.91 -13.74 -16.27
N GLU A 188 -6.34 -14.93 -15.81
CA GLU A 188 -5.75 -15.61 -14.65
C GLU A 188 -4.28 -16.01 -14.87
N VAL A 189 -3.94 -16.44 -16.07
CA VAL A 189 -2.54 -16.77 -16.41
C VAL A 189 -1.60 -15.58 -16.16
N TRP A 190 -2.06 -14.37 -16.43
CA TRP A 190 -1.27 -13.15 -16.25
C TRP A 190 -1.13 -12.77 -14.78
N ARG A 191 -2.16 -12.97 -13.96
CA ARG A 191 -2.09 -12.80 -12.51
C ARG A 191 -1.15 -13.83 -11.87
N ASN A 192 -1.12 -15.08 -12.36
CA ASN A 192 -0.15 -16.08 -11.92
C ASN A 192 1.30 -15.67 -12.21
N TRP A 193 1.55 -15.02 -13.36
CA TRP A 193 2.86 -14.47 -13.66
C TRP A 193 3.20 -13.27 -12.76
N GLN A 194 2.24 -12.41 -12.45
CA GLN A 194 2.45 -11.30 -11.52
C GLN A 194 2.72 -11.79 -10.10
N GLU A 195 2.04 -12.85 -9.65
CA GLU A 195 2.35 -13.53 -8.39
C GLU A 195 3.78 -14.08 -8.37
N THR A 196 4.23 -14.68 -9.48
CA THR A 196 5.60 -15.16 -9.62
C THR A 196 6.63 -14.03 -9.41
N VAL A 197 6.42 -12.88 -10.03
CA VAL A 197 7.29 -11.71 -9.84
C VAL A 197 7.23 -11.24 -8.37
N LEU A 198 6.04 -11.15 -7.80
CA LEU A 198 5.87 -10.73 -6.40
C LEU A 198 6.58 -11.68 -5.43
N CYS A 199 6.40 -12.99 -5.59
CA CYS A 199 7.10 -14.01 -4.80
C CYS A 199 8.62 -13.83 -4.89
N GLN A 200 9.16 -13.65 -6.11
CA GLN A 200 10.58 -13.41 -6.31
C GLN A 200 11.04 -12.12 -5.62
N ARG A 201 10.21 -11.07 -5.56
CA ARG A 201 10.57 -9.82 -4.85
C ARG A 201 10.64 -10.04 -3.35
N PHE A 202 9.72 -10.80 -2.76
CA PHE A 202 9.81 -11.19 -1.35
C PHE A 202 11.05 -12.04 -1.06
N LEU A 203 11.35 -13.03 -1.89
CA LEU A 203 12.57 -13.85 -1.76
C LEU A 203 13.85 -12.98 -1.79
N ASN A 204 13.92 -12.01 -2.70
CA ASN A 204 15.06 -11.10 -2.83
C ASN A 204 15.16 -10.09 -1.67
N ASN A 205 14.06 -9.82 -0.99
CA ASN A 205 13.99 -8.93 0.17
C ASN A 205 13.91 -9.69 1.51
N LYS A 206 14.20 -11.00 1.52
CA LYS A 206 14.14 -11.82 2.74
C LYS A 206 14.97 -11.20 3.88
N GLY A 207 14.39 -11.14 5.07
CA GLY A 207 15.01 -10.51 6.24
C GLY A 207 14.88 -8.98 6.28
N ARG A 208 14.12 -8.38 5.36
CA ARG A 208 13.81 -6.94 5.34
C ARG A 208 12.32 -6.73 5.66
N HIS A 209 11.99 -5.62 6.30
CA HIS A 209 10.60 -5.21 6.49
C HIS A 209 9.96 -4.93 5.13
N THR A 210 9.23 -5.89 4.59
CA THR A 210 8.65 -5.83 3.24
C THR A 210 7.13 -5.96 3.31
N LEU A 211 6.43 -4.96 2.77
CA LEU A 211 4.98 -4.91 2.68
C LEU A 211 4.56 -4.78 1.22
N ALA A 212 3.84 -5.76 0.69
CA ALA A 212 3.15 -5.60 -0.58
C ALA A 212 1.75 -5.03 -0.36
N CYS A 213 1.33 -4.14 -1.25
CA CYS A 213 -0.03 -3.59 -1.27
C CYS A 213 -0.46 -3.27 -2.71
N GLY A 214 -1.76 -3.07 -2.92
CA GLY A 214 -2.32 -2.73 -4.22
C GLY A 214 -3.65 -3.39 -4.50
N ASP A 215 -4.14 -3.13 -5.72
CA ASP A 215 -5.24 -3.86 -6.36
C ASP A 215 -4.66 -5.07 -7.11
N PHE A 216 -4.85 -6.26 -6.57
CA PHE A 216 -4.37 -7.51 -7.15
C PHE A 216 -5.36 -8.11 -8.16
N ASN A 217 -6.56 -7.54 -8.29
CA ASN A 217 -7.62 -8.07 -9.13
C ASN A 217 -7.85 -9.59 -8.93
N ARG A 218 -7.52 -10.08 -7.73
CA ARG A 218 -7.63 -11.48 -7.30
C ARG A 218 -8.17 -11.49 -5.88
N ASP A 219 -9.27 -12.21 -5.66
CA ASP A 219 -9.84 -12.34 -4.31
C ASP A 219 -8.91 -13.13 -3.40
N ILE A 220 -9.00 -12.87 -2.09
CA ILE A 220 -8.18 -13.55 -1.08
C ILE A 220 -8.28 -15.07 -1.15
N TYR A 221 -9.45 -15.61 -1.53
CA TYR A 221 -9.68 -17.04 -1.67
C TYR A 221 -9.02 -17.69 -2.89
N GLU A 222 -8.51 -16.87 -3.82
CA GLU A 222 -7.79 -17.34 -5.01
C GLU A 222 -6.27 -17.50 -4.75
N PHE A 223 -5.79 -17.19 -3.53
CA PHE A 223 -4.41 -17.43 -3.09
C PHE A 223 -4.30 -18.74 -2.33
N GLU A 224 -3.09 -19.30 -2.26
CA GLU A 224 -2.82 -20.50 -1.48
C GLU A 224 -2.72 -20.17 0.01
N PHE A 225 -3.61 -20.76 0.80
CA PHE A 225 -3.54 -20.69 2.25
C PHE A 225 -2.40 -21.56 2.77
N SER A 226 -1.64 -21.07 3.73
CA SER A 226 -0.64 -21.86 4.42
C SER A 226 -1.34 -22.92 5.28
N GLU A 227 -0.88 -24.19 5.22
CA GLU A 227 -1.40 -25.27 6.05
C GLU A 227 -1.07 -25.08 7.53
N ILE A 228 -0.10 -24.22 7.84
CA ILE A 228 0.39 -23.97 9.20
C ILE A 228 -0.08 -22.59 9.66
N CYS A 229 -1.35 -22.48 10.03
CA CYS A 229 -1.78 -21.45 10.97
C CYS A 229 -1.34 -21.86 12.38
N ASP A 230 -0.03 -21.93 12.64
CA ASP A 230 0.45 -22.13 14.00
C ASP A 230 0.41 -20.79 14.75
N PHE A 231 -0.74 -20.55 15.39
CA PHE A 231 -0.99 -19.31 16.13
C PHE A 231 -0.13 -19.19 17.40
N ASN A 232 0.71 -20.20 17.69
CA ASN A 232 1.55 -20.24 18.88
C ASN A 232 3.00 -19.80 18.65
N GLU A 233 3.44 -19.60 17.40
CA GLU A 233 4.77 -19.09 17.11
C GLU A 233 4.76 -17.59 16.81
N GLU A 234 5.85 -16.89 17.16
CA GLU A 234 6.01 -15.44 16.99
C GLU A 234 5.98 -14.94 15.53
N LYS A 235 5.93 -15.84 14.54
CA LYS A 235 5.91 -15.56 13.11
C LYS A 235 4.63 -16.08 12.46
N LYS A 236 3.62 -15.22 12.44
CA LYS A 236 2.32 -15.54 11.85
C LYS A 236 2.33 -15.30 10.35
N THR A 237 2.44 -16.35 9.54
CA THR A 237 2.15 -16.31 8.10
C THR A 237 0.93 -17.17 7.82
N ASN A 238 0.09 -16.76 6.86
CA ASN A 238 -1.17 -17.44 6.58
C ASN A 238 -1.43 -17.66 5.09
N LEU A 239 -0.55 -17.18 4.22
CA LEU A 239 -0.60 -17.39 2.77
C LEU A 239 0.78 -17.73 2.21
N ASN A 240 0.80 -18.47 1.10
CA ASN A 240 1.99 -18.75 0.32
C ASN A 240 1.88 -18.11 -1.06
N LEU A 241 2.80 -17.20 -1.36
CA LEU A 241 3.00 -16.69 -2.71
C LEU A 241 3.88 -17.69 -3.48
N ARG A 242 3.51 -17.98 -4.74
CA ARG A 242 4.17 -18.99 -5.56
C ARG A 242 5.04 -18.39 -6.65
N ASN A 243 6.19 -18.98 -6.85
CA ASN A 243 6.99 -18.77 -8.04
C ASN A 243 6.77 -19.93 -9.01
N SER A 244 6.02 -19.69 -10.08
CA SER A 244 5.66 -20.73 -11.05
C SER A 244 6.87 -21.28 -11.82
N PHE A 245 7.99 -20.54 -11.89
CA PHE A 245 9.22 -20.99 -12.57
C PHE A 245 10.09 -21.87 -11.68
N THR A 246 10.47 -21.35 -10.51
CA THR A 246 11.44 -22.03 -9.62
C THR A 246 10.77 -23.06 -8.72
N LYS A 247 9.43 -23.05 -8.66
CA LYS A 247 8.63 -23.84 -7.70
C LYS A 247 8.88 -23.46 -6.24
N GLU A 248 9.60 -22.37 -6.00
CA GLU A 248 9.74 -21.77 -4.67
C GLU A 248 8.45 -21.07 -4.25
N SER A 249 8.26 -20.93 -2.97
CA SER A 249 7.21 -20.13 -2.38
C SER A 249 7.78 -19.20 -1.32
N PHE A 250 7.04 -18.15 -1.01
CA PHE A 250 7.33 -17.27 0.11
C PHE A 250 6.09 -17.08 0.95
N SER A 251 6.19 -17.41 2.24
CA SER A 251 5.07 -17.27 3.17
C SER A 251 4.94 -15.83 3.65
N VAL A 252 3.72 -15.27 3.54
CA VAL A 252 3.37 -13.91 3.93
C VAL A 252 2.20 -13.93 4.91
N PHE A 253 2.01 -12.80 5.61
CA PHE A 253 0.82 -12.57 6.42
C PHE A 253 -0.16 -11.66 5.67
N SER A 254 -1.40 -12.11 5.51
CA SER A 254 -2.52 -11.30 5.03
C SER A 254 -3.45 -10.97 6.20
N PRO A 255 -3.71 -9.67 6.46
CA PRO A 255 -4.59 -9.26 7.55
C PRO A 255 -6.09 -9.44 7.25
N TRP A 256 -6.45 -9.84 6.02
CA TRP A 256 -7.83 -10.23 5.71
C TRP A 256 -8.30 -11.43 6.51
N ILE A 257 -7.38 -12.31 6.93
CA ILE A 257 -7.66 -13.53 7.68
C ILE A 257 -7.44 -13.23 9.17
N LYS A 258 -8.53 -13.23 9.94
CA LYS A 258 -8.46 -13.06 11.40
C LYS A 258 -7.85 -14.29 12.08
N GLU A 259 -7.38 -14.15 13.31
CA GLU A 259 -6.88 -15.26 14.14
C GLU A 259 -7.90 -16.40 14.30
N THR A 260 -9.19 -16.09 14.23
CA THR A 260 -10.29 -17.06 14.27
C THR A 260 -10.48 -17.84 12.96
N GLY A 261 -9.71 -17.54 11.91
CA GLY A 261 -9.90 -18.06 10.55
C GLY A 261 -11.03 -17.37 9.77
N SER A 262 -11.80 -16.48 10.39
CA SER A 262 -12.84 -15.71 9.69
C SER A 262 -12.23 -14.53 8.93
N MET A 263 -12.95 -14.09 7.88
CA MET A 263 -12.51 -12.93 7.10
C MET A 263 -12.91 -11.61 7.74
N VAL A 264 -12.09 -10.57 7.50
CA VAL A 264 -12.49 -9.18 7.76
C VAL A 264 -13.61 -8.80 6.81
N THR A 265 -14.58 -8.03 7.28
CA THR A 265 -15.72 -7.51 6.53
C THR A 265 -15.86 -6.00 6.73
N PRO A 266 -16.38 -5.27 5.69
CA PRO A 266 -16.71 -5.74 4.34
C PRO A 266 -15.45 -6.12 3.53
N GLY A 267 -15.62 -6.47 2.25
CA GLY A 267 -14.53 -6.51 1.28
C GLY A 267 -14.08 -5.11 0.88
N SER A 268 -13.14 -5.00 -0.05
CA SER A 268 -12.68 -3.72 -0.60
C SER A 268 -13.42 -3.31 -1.88
N TYR A 269 -14.01 -4.25 -2.59
CA TYR A 269 -14.71 -4.07 -3.85
C TYR A 269 -16.07 -4.73 -3.82
N TYR A 270 -17.11 -4.05 -4.37
CA TYR A 270 -18.48 -4.58 -4.39
C TYR A 270 -18.96 -4.73 -5.82
N TYR A 271 -19.22 -5.98 -6.23
CA TYR A 271 -19.63 -6.31 -7.58
C TYR A 271 -20.72 -7.37 -7.60
N LYS A 272 -21.79 -7.15 -8.40
CA LYS A 272 -22.93 -8.07 -8.56
C LYS A 272 -23.49 -8.59 -7.24
N ASN A 273 -23.68 -7.69 -6.28
CA ASN A 273 -24.17 -7.96 -4.93
C ASN A 273 -23.26 -8.85 -4.06
N ASN A 274 -21.97 -8.92 -4.40
CA ASN A 274 -20.97 -9.65 -3.62
C ASN A 274 -19.80 -8.75 -3.26
N TRP A 275 -19.26 -8.94 -2.06
CA TRP A 275 -18.02 -8.36 -1.62
C TRP A 275 -16.84 -9.20 -2.08
N GLU A 276 -15.90 -8.57 -2.76
CA GLU A 276 -14.61 -9.15 -3.12
C GLU A 276 -13.50 -8.45 -2.31
N ARG A 277 -12.45 -9.20 -1.99
CA ARG A 277 -11.24 -8.71 -1.32
C ARG A 277 -10.10 -8.78 -2.30
N ILE A 278 -10.05 -7.80 -3.20
CA ILE A 278 -9.07 -7.75 -4.30
C ILE A 278 -7.94 -6.75 -4.06
N ASP A 279 -8.12 -5.85 -3.09
CA ASP A 279 -7.06 -4.99 -2.59
C ASP A 279 -6.44 -5.64 -1.36
N HIS A 280 -5.10 -5.77 -1.34
CA HIS A 280 -4.42 -6.54 -0.31
C HIS A 280 -3.27 -5.80 0.35
N PHE A 281 -2.97 -6.23 1.59
CA PHE A 281 -1.66 -6.12 2.21
C PHE A 281 -1.10 -7.52 2.42
N PHE A 282 0.16 -7.72 2.00
CA PHE A 282 0.93 -8.93 2.33
C PHE A 282 2.21 -8.49 3.04
N ALA A 283 2.37 -8.92 4.27
CA ALA A 283 3.52 -8.59 5.10
C ALA A 283 4.52 -9.73 5.15
N SER A 284 5.81 -9.40 5.06
CA SER A 284 6.88 -10.38 5.38
C SER A 284 6.88 -10.71 6.88
N PRO A 285 7.48 -11.83 7.31
CA PRO A 285 7.53 -12.23 8.72
C PRO A 285 8.17 -11.20 9.66
N GLU A 286 8.94 -10.26 9.11
CA GLU A 286 9.61 -9.20 9.86
C GLU A 286 8.69 -8.03 10.25
N ILE A 287 7.47 -7.98 9.68
CA ILE A 287 6.46 -6.94 9.95
C ILE A 287 5.34 -7.52 10.82
N GLN A 288 4.99 -6.81 11.88
CA GLN A 288 3.77 -7.06 12.64
C GLN A 288 2.68 -6.10 12.19
N ILE A 289 1.51 -6.62 11.80
CA ILE A 289 0.31 -5.81 11.55
C ILE A 289 -0.51 -5.76 12.84
N SER A 290 -0.60 -4.58 13.44
CA SER A 290 -1.34 -4.33 14.69
C SER A 290 -2.79 -3.92 14.45
N TYR A 291 -3.13 -3.44 13.25
CA TYR A 291 -4.48 -3.05 12.87
C TYR A 291 -4.67 -3.17 11.35
N PHE A 292 -5.85 -3.61 10.95
CA PHE A 292 -6.29 -3.63 9.55
C PHE A 292 -7.80 -3.48 9.45
N SER A 293 -8.25 -2.68 8.48
CA SER A 293 -9.67 -2.55 8.13
C SER A 293 -9.85 -1.95 6.74
N PRO A 294 -10.90 -2.32 5.99
CA PRO A 294 -11.50 -1.41 5.01
C PRO A 294 -11.97 -0.15 5.73
N VAL A 295 -11.78 1.01 5.12
CA VAL A 295 -12.19 2.30 5.70
C VAL A 295 -13.59 2.62 5.22
N THR A 296 -14.57 2.40 6.06
CA THR A 296 -15.99 2.56 5.73
C THR A 296 -16.61 3.84 6.33
N ASP A 297 -15.93 4.48 7.26
CA ASP A 297 -16.40 5.69 7.93
C ASP A 297 -15.94 6.94 7.15
N GLY A 298 -16.76 7.31 6.16
CA GLY A 298 -16.49 8.47 5.33
C GLY A 298 -17.42 8.55 4.11
N PRO A 299 -17.42 9.70 3.39
CA PRO A 299 -18.32 9.93 2.27
C PRO A 299 -18.00 9.09 1.01
N TRP A 300 -16.93 8.30 1.03
CA TRP A 300 -16.58 7.33 -0.01
C TRP A 300 -17.30 5.99 0.12
N SER A 301 -18.10 5.82 1.13
CA SER A 301 -18.94 4.65 1.42
C SER A 301 -20.38 5.08 1.64
N ASP A 302 -21.36 4.23 1.28
CA ASP A 302 -22.79 4.49 1.52
C ASP A 302 -23.11 4.24 2.97
N GLY A 303 -22.85 4.49 3.91
CA GLY A 303 -23.09 4.33 5.35
C GLY A 303 -24.05 3.23 5.82
N GLU A 304 -24.85 2.63 4.93
CA GLU A 304 -25.78 1.55 5.27
C GLU A 304 -25.19 0.16 5.01
N LEU A 305 -24.71 -0.04 3.78
CA LEU A 305 -24.14 -1.32 3.33
C LEU A 305 -22.63 -1.27 3.17
N TYR A 306 -22.03 -0.10 3.42
CA TYR A 306 -20.61 0.18 3.24
C TYR A 306 -20.13 0.07 1.78
N ILE A 307 -21.06 0.10 0.80
CA ILE A 307 -20.73 -0.01 -0.62
C ILE A 307 -19.91 1.22 -1.06
N PRO A 308 -18.82 1.04 -1.82
CA PRO A 308 -18.05 2.16 -2.34
C PRO A 308 -18.89 3.11 -3.18
N VAL A 309 -18.79 4.40 -2.92
CA VAL A 309 -19.46 5.45 -3.71
C VAL A 309 -18.61 5.76 -4.93
N ARG A 310 -18.81 4.95 -5.99
CA ARG A 310 -18.02 5.03 -7.23
C ARG A 310 -18.10 6.41 -7.88
N TYR A 311 -16.99 6.84 -8.50
CA TYR A 311 -16.95 8.09 -9.24
C TYR A 311 -17.80 8.02 -10.50
N LYS A 312 -18.63 9.06 -10.72
CA LYS A 312 -19.55 9.20 -11.86
C LYS A 312 -19.14 10.42 -12.69
N ILE A 313 -18.47 10.18 -13.81
CA ILE A 313 -17.93 11.25 -14.67
C ILE A 313 -19.02 12.19 -15.22
N TYR A 314 -20.26 11.71 -15.40
CA TYR A 314 -21.34 12.50 -15.99
C TYR A 314 -21.87 13.62 -15.06
N ASN A 315 -21.68 13.50 -13.76
CA ASN A 315 -22.11 14.50 -12.78
C ASN A 315 -21.03 14.87 -11.77
N GLY A 316 -19.83 14.30 -11.88
CA GLY A 316 -18.68 14.58 -11.04
C GLY A 316 -18.83 14.11 -9.59
N SER A 317 -19.82 13.28 -9.24
CA SER A 317 -20.03 12.80 -7.87
C SER A 317 -19.26 11.51 -7.58
N GLY A 318 -19.08 11.20 -6.29
CA GLY A 318 -18.45 9.97 -5.83
C GLY A 318 -16.93 10.05 -5.71
N TYR A 319 -16.30 8.93 -5.38
CA TYR A 319 -14.89 8.78 -5.06
C TYR A 319 -14.24 7.68 -5.89
N SER A 320 -14.53 6.42 -5.57
CA SER A 320 -14.02 5.22 -6.23
C SER A 320 -15.00 4.07 -6.10
N ASP A 321 -14.88 3.05 -6.96
CA ASP A 321 -15.58 1.77 -6.83
C ASP A 321 -14.84 0.79 -5.90
N HIS A 322 -13.72 1.20 -5.33
CA HIS A 322 -13.02 0.51 -4.25
C HIS A 322 -13.12 1.29 -2.94
N LEU A 323 -13.22 0.58 -1.80
CA LEU A 323 -12.95 1.18 -0.49
C LEU A 323 -11.44 1.31 -0.28
N PRO A 324 -10.98 2.39 0.36
CA PRO A 324 -9.61 2.40 0.88
C PRO A 324 -9.46 1.31 1.94
N ILE A 325 -8.30 0.65 1.97
CA ILE A 325 -7.91 -0.25 3.04
C ILE A 325 -6.74 0.34 3.81
N ILE A 326 -6.75 0.21 5.14
CA ILE A 326 -5.70 0.74 6.01
C ILE A 326 -5.10 -0.37 6.85
N CYS A 327 -3.77 -0.36 7.01
CA CYS A 327 -3.09 -1.14 8.03
C CYS A 327 -2.16 -0.28 8.89
N LYS A 328 -1.93 -0.72 10.15
CA LYS A 328 -0.87 -0.18 11.02
C LYS A 328 0.14 -1.28 11.24
N ILE A 329 1.39 -0.97 10.95
CA ILE A 329 2.51 -1.91 11.04
C ILE A 329 3.52 -1.45 12.09
N SER A 330 4.23 -2.42 12.68
CA SER A 330 5.37 -2.21 13.56
C SER A 330 6.45 -3.25 13.30
N PHE A 331 7.70 -2.95 13.70
CA PHE A 331 8.88 -3.80 13.52
C PHE A 331 10.01 -3.43 14.50
#